data_4bc19a093bc61aad87d02f0ab78c0d23
#
_entry.id   4bc19a093bc61aad87d02f0ab78c0d23
#
_cell.length_a   1.000
_cell.length_b   1.000
_cell.length_c   1.000
_cell.angle_alpha   90.00
_cell.angle_beta   90.00
_cell.angle_gamma   90.00
#
_symmetry.space_group_name_H-M   'P 1'
#
loop_
_entity.id
_entity.type
_entity.pdbx_description
1 polymer ?
#
loop_
_entity_poly.entity_id
_entity_poly.type
_entity_poly.pdbx_seq_one_letter_code
_entity_poly.pdbx_strand_id
1 'polypeptide(L)'
;LEPLKHPSFSPILIDSLKVKQVIVEADEFEKGQRAFLNFGHTFGHAVELVYPSLSHGEAVAIGMAFALFVSQEKLFLQVDLMKYLNTLVKLNYPILLEEEKIETYLNYMDHDKKNDRQLIRFVLLDDKQSPCLVSLTREETKRYVKQFLKWMNDRRL
;
A
#
# COMPACT_ATOMS: atom_id res chain seq x y z
N LEU A 1 4.24 -4.27 -21.58
CA LEU A 1 3.11 -5.10 -21.12
C LEU A 1 3.13 -6.54 -21.68
N GLU A 2 4.34 -7.11 -21.86
CA GLU A 2 4.47 -8.51 -22.31
C GLU A 2 4.21 -9.59 -21.24
N PRO A 3 4.28 -9.34 -19.91
CA PRO A 3 4.03 -10.37 -18.91
C PRO A 3 2.63 -10.99 -18.96
N LEU A 4 1.62 -10.27 -19.41
CA LEU A 4 0.23 -10.77 -19.49
C LEU A 4 0.01 -11.82 -20.58
N LYS A 5 0.97 -12.02 -21.46
CA LYS A 5 0.92 -13.06 -22.53
C LYS A 5 1.50 -14.40 -22.09
N HIS A 6 2.09 -14.49 -20.89
CA HIS A 6 2.65 -15.75 -20.40
C HIS A 6 1.53 -16.68 -19.91
N PRO A 7 1.42 -17.92 -20.39
CA PRO A 7 0.33 -18.86 -20.05
C PRO A 7 0.15 -19.09 -18.53
N SER A 8 1.21 -18.91 -17.75
CA SER A 8 1.18 -19.08 -16.28
C SER A 8 0.49 -17.95 -15.52
N PHE A 9 0.24 -16.77 -16.14
CA PHE A 9 -0.44 -15.65 -15.48
C PHE A 9 -1.96 -15.75 -15.54
N SER A 10 -2.53 -16.43 -16.55
CA SER A 10 -3.98 -16.57 -16.68
C SER A 10 -4.66 -17.19 -15.46
N PRO A 11 -4.19 -18.29 -14.86
CA PRO A 11 -4.79 -18.86 -13.66
C PRO A 11 -4.78 -17.89 -12.47
N ILE A 12 -3.64 -17.21 -12.21
CA ILE A 12 -3.49 -16.25 -11.12
C ILE A 12 -4.45 -15.07 -11.30
N LEU A 13 -4.59 -14.57 -12.52
CA LEU A 13 -5.52 -13.48 -12.82
C LEU A 13 -6.97 -13.90 -12.61
N ILE A 14 -7.35 -15.09 -13.08
CA ILE A 14 -8.70 -15.65 -12.90
C ILE A 14 -9.02 -15.81 -11.41
N ASP A 15 -8.12 -16.37 -10.64
CA ASP A 15 -8.33 -16.60 -9.21
C ASP A 15 -8.39 -15.27 -8.44
N SER A 16 -7.58 -14.28 -8.81
CA SER A 16 -7.66 -12.92 -8.25
C SER A 16 -9.02 -12.26 -8.55
N LEU A 17 -9.54 -12.42 -9.76
CA LEU A 17 -10.86 -11.91 -10.13
C LEU A 17 -11.99 -12.59 -9.36
N LYS A 18 -11.92 -13.91 -9.15
CA LYS A 18 -12.90 -14.66 -8.34
C LYS A 18 -12.92 -14.17 -6.90
N VAL A 19 -11.74 -14.02 -6.27
CA VAL A 19 -11.63 -13.51 -4.91
C VAL A 19 -12.22 -12.09 -4.82
N LYS A 20 -11.89 -11.23 -5.77
CA LYS A 20 -12.45 -9.88 -5.82
C LYS A 20 -13.97 -9.91 -5.98
N GLN A 21 -14.50 -10.75 -6.85
CA GLN A 21 -15.94 -10.89 -7.08
C GLN A 21 -16.67 -11.26 -5.79
N VAL A 22 -16.20 -12.29 -5.07
CA VAL A 22 -16.80 -12.73 -3.79
C VAL A 22 -16.85 -11.60 -2.77
N ILE A 23 -15.77 -10.83 -2.67
CA ILE A 23 -15.69 -9.71 -1.72
C ILE A 23 -16.65 -8.59 -2.13
N VAL A 24 -16.73 -8.26 -3.43
CA VAL A 24 -17.60 -7.20 -3.94
C VAL A 24 -19.08 -7.58 -3.80
N GLU A 25 -19.44 -8.83 -4.08
CA GLU A 25 -20.81 -9.33 -3.92
C GLU A 25 -21.25 -9.36 -2.46
N ALA A 26 -20.31 -9.65 -1.53
CA ALA A 26 -20.59 -9.65 -0.09
C ALA A 26 -20.72 -8.25 0.51
N ASP A 27 -20.15 -7.21 -0.14
CA ASP A 27 -20.13 -5.84 0.38
C ASP A 27 -20.21 -4.82 -0.78
N GLU A 28 -21.37 -4.74 -1.42
CA GLU A 28 -21.61 -3.87 -2.58
C GLU A 28 -21.33 -2.39 -2.29
N PHE A 29 -21.62 -1.92 -1.06
CA PHE A 29 -21.51 -0.51 -0.67
C PHE A 29 -20.19 -0.14 0.02
N GLU A 30 -19.19 -1.03 0.03
CA GLU A 30 -17.87 -0.79 0.65
C GLU A 30 -17.93 -0.34 2.12
N LYS A 31 -18.84 -0.94 2.90
CA LYS A 31 -19.01 -0.64 4.33
C LYS A 31 -18.26 -1.59 5.26
N GLY A 32 -17.67 -2.63 4.73
CA GLY A 32 -17.00 -3.70 5.48
C GLY A 32 -15.76 -4.27 4.76
N GLN A 33 -15.80 -5.55 4.42
CA GLN A 33 -14.65 -6.30 3.90
C GLN A 33 -14.12 -5.77 2.55
N ARG A 34 -14.96 -5.16 1.73
CA ARG A 34 -14.51 -4.58 0.45
C ARG A 34 -13.48 -3.48 0.64
N ALA A 35 -13.52 -2.76 1.77
CA ALA A 35 -12.50 -1.76 2.09
C ALA A 35 -11.08 -2.36 2.15
N PHE A 36 -10.95 -3.66 2.45
CA PHE A 36 -9.64 -4.33 2.51
C PHE A 36 -8.97 -4.50 1.15
N LEU A 37 -9.73 -4.42 0.05
CA LEU A 37 -9.16 -4.36 -1.31
C LEU A 37 -8.31 -3.10 -1.54
N ASN A 38 -8.43 -2.09 -0.67
CA ASN A 38 -7.61 -0.88 -0.70
C ASN A 38 -6.28 -1.01 0.09
N PHE A 39 -5.82 -2.23 0.39
CA PHE A 39 -4.50 -2.43 1.01
C PHE A 39 -3.40 -1.80 0.16
N GLY A 40 -2.62 -0.91 0.76
CA GLY A 40 -1.58 -0.14 0.06
C GLY A 40 -2.06 1.08 -0.72
N HIS A 41 -3.35 1.23 -1.01
CA HIS A 41 -3.85 2.30 -1.89
C HIS A 41 -3.71 3.70 -1.29
N THR A 42 -3.88 3.89 0.02
CA THR A 42 -3.82 5.21 0.66
C THR A 42 -2.49 5.91 0.40
N PHE A 43 -1.36 5.23 0.64
CA PHE A 43 -0.04 5.78 0.34
C PHE A 43 0.31 5.63 -1.15
N GLY A 44 -0.12 4.55 -1.79
CA GLY A 44 0.10 4.29 -3.21
C GLY A 44 -0.45 5.40 -4.11
N HIS A 45 -1.67 5.87 -3.88
CA HIS A 45 -2.25 7.00 -4.65
C HIS A 45 -1.45 8.29 -4.45
N ALA A 46 -0.96 8.57 -3.24
CA ALA A 46 -0.10 9.73 -3.01
C ALA A 46 1.22 9.62 -3.79
N VAL A 47 1.81 8.43 -3.83
CA VAL A 47 3.02 8.13 -4.62
C VAL A 47 2.75 8.28 -6.11
N GLU A 48 1.65 7.74 -6.62
CA GLU A 48 1.23 7.86 -8.04
C GLU A 48 1.09 9.32 -8.46
N LEU A 49 0.49 10.16 -7.63
CA LEU A 49 0.33 11.60 -7.91
C LEU A 49 1.66 12.36 -7.87
N VAL A 50 2.60 11.94 -7.03
CA VAL A 50 3.95 12.56 -6.95
C VAL A 50 4.84 12.11 -8.10
N TYR A 51 4.68 10.86 -8.58
CA TYR A 51 5.47 10.27 -9.65
C TYR A 51 4.59 9.77 -10.80
N PRO A 52 4.14 10.66 -11.69
CA PRO A 52 3.23 10.29 -12.79
C PRO A 52 3.82 9.29 -13.81
N SER A 53 5.12 9.01 -13.74
CA SER A 53 5.78 7.99 -14.55
C SER A 53 5.54 6.57 -14.07
N LEU A 54 5.08 6.40 -12.80
CA LEU A 54 4.72 5.11 -12.25
C LEU A 54 3.34 4.68 -12.74
N SER A 55 3.21 3.40 -13.05
CA SER A 55 1.89 2.81 -13.22
C SER A 55 1.18 2.71 -11.88
N HIS A 56 -0.16 2.69 -11.89
CA HIS A 56 -0.96 2.48 -10.68
C HIS A 56 -0.50 1.26 -9.87
N GLY A 57 -0.23 0.13 -10.55
CA GLY A 57 0.22 -1.09 -9.89
C GLY A 57 1.57 -0.95 -9.19
N GLU A 58 2.52 -0.22 -9.78
CA GLU A 58 3.83 0.06 -9.16
C GLU A 58 3.67 0.93 -7.92
N ALA A 59 2.89 2.00 -8.02
CA ALA A 59 2.62 2.90 -6.89
C ALA A 59 1.91 2.16 -5.74
N VAL A 60 0.90 1.33 -6.04
CA VAL A 60 0.20 0.51 -5.03
C VAL A 60 1.14 -0.52 -4.40
N ALA A 61 2.06 -1.13 -5.16
CA ALA A 61 3.05 -2.05 -4.59
C ALA A 61 3.98 -1.35 -3.58
N ILE A 62 4.40 -0.11 -3.85
CA ILE A 62 5.12 0.73 -2.87
C ILE A 62 4.24 1.03 -1.66
N GLY A 63 2.97 1.35 -1.89
CA GLY A 63 2.00 1.58 -0.82
C GLY A 63 1.76 0.35 0.05
N MET A 64 1.78 -0.85 -0.51
CA MET A 64 1.73 -2.11 0.24
C MET A 64 2.97 -2.29 1.13
N ALA A 65 4.17 -1.96 0.63
CA ALA A 65 5.39 -1.98 1.44
C ALA A 65 5.27 -1.05 2.65
N PHE A 66 4.77 0.17 2.45
CA PHE A 66 4.50 1.11 3.53
C PHE A 66 3.46 0.57 4.53
N ALA A 67 2.35 0.03 4.04
CA ALA A 67 1.31 -0.55 4.90
C ALA A 67 1.85 -1.73 5.73
N LEU A 68 2.69 -2.61 5.15
CA LEU A 68 3.37 -3.67 5.88
C LEU A 68 4.33 -3.12 6.95
N PHE A 69 5.10 -2.07 6.62
CA PHE A 69 5.97 -1.39 7.59
C PHE A 69 5.18 -0.86 8.79
N VAL A 70 4.09 -0.12 8.54
CA VAL A 70 3.23 0.42 9.60
C VAL A 70 2.58 -0.71 10.41
N SER A 71 2.19 -1.81 9.75
CA SER A 71 1.63 -2.99 10.43
C SER A 71 2.64 -3.63 11.39
N GLN A 72 3.92 -3.71 11.01
CA GLN A 72 4.99 -4.19 11.90
C GLN A 72 5.19 -3.25 13.10
N GLU A 73 5.27 -1.95 12.85
CA GLU A 73 5.58 -0.95 13.89
C GLU A 73 4.42 -0.74 14.87
N LYS A 74 3.17 -0.79 14.39
CA LYS A 74 1.98 -0.46 15.17
C LYS A 74 1.20 -1.66 15.66
N LEU A 75 1.15 -2.75 14.89
CA LEU A 75 0.29 -3.91 15.13
C LEU A 75 1.10 -5.20 15.36
N PHE A 76 2.41 -5.09 15.47
CA PHE A 76 3.32 -6.21 15.75
C PHE A 76 3.28 -7.34 14.72
N LEU A 77 2.89 -7.03 13.48
CA LEU A 77 2.87 -7.99 12.37
C LEU A 77 4.27 -8.61 12.20
N GLN A 78 4.33 -9.93 12.13
CA GLN A 78 5.56 -10.66 11.84
C GLN A 78 5.60 -11.00 10.34
N VAL A 79 6.33 -10.20 9.57
CA VAL A 79 6.51 -10.39 8.12
C VAL A 79 7.93 -10.00 7.72
N ASP A 80 8.48 -10.70 6.73
CA ASP A 80 9.77 -10.32 6.14
C ASP A 80 9.55 -9.24 5.06
N LEU A 81 9.52 -7.98 5.48
CA LEU A 81 9.38 -6.84 4.62
C LEU A 81 10.54 -6.72 3.60
N MET A 82 11.75 -7.14 3.98
CA MET A 82 12.89 -7.16 3.05
C MET A 82 12.66 -8.14 1.91
N LYS A 83 12.10 -9.31 2.19
CA LYS A 83 11.75 -10.28 1.14
C LYS A 83 10.73 -9.70 0.16
N TYR A 84 9.74 -8.97 0.66
CA TYR A 84 8.76 -8.27 -0.19
C TYR A 84 9.46 -7.24 -1.10
N LEU A 85 10.23 -6.33 -0.52
CA LEU A 85 10.93 -5.28 -1.29
C LEU A 85 11.95 -5.85 -2.29
N ASN A 86 12.71 -6.86 -1.89
CA ASN A 86 13.62 -7.56 -2.81
C ASN A 86 12.88 -8.20 -3.99
N THR A 87 11.64 -8.62 -3.79
CA THR A 87 10.81 -9.13 -4.89
C THR A 87 10.43 -8.00 -5.85
N LEU A 88 10.05 -6.83 -5.34
CA LEU A 88 9.77 -5.66 -6.17
C LEU A 88 11.00 -5.24 -7.00
N VAL A 89 12.17 -5.18 -6.36
CA VAL A 89 13.44 -4.88 -7.04
C VAL A 89 13.75 -5.88 -8.17
N LYS A 90 13.59 -7.18 -7.91
CA LYS A 90 13.77 -8.23 -8.91
C LYS A 90 12.81 -8.13 -10.09
N LEU A 91 11.63 -7.58 -9.87
CA LEU A 91 10.62 -7.32 -10.89
C LEU A 91 10.81 -5.96 -11.57
N ASN A 92 11.93 -5.27 -11.31
CA ASN A 92 12.24 -3.93 -11.80
C ASN A 92 11.19 -2.86 -11.43
N TYR A 93 10.51 -3.02 -10.29
CA TYR A 93 9.64 -1.97 -9.76
C TYR A 93 10.52 -0.83 -9.25
N PRO A 94 10.31 0.41 -9.71
CA PRO A 94 11.05 1.55 -9.20
C PRO A 94 10.63 1.83 -7.76
N ILE A 95 11.60 1.85 -6.84
CA ILE A 95 11.37 2.23 -5.45
C ILE A 95 12.02 3.61 -5.27
N LEU A 96 11.34 4.66 -5.74
CA LEU A 96 11.81 6.03 -5.68
C LEU A 96 10.93 6.82 -4.73
N LEU A 97 11.41 7.08 -3.52
CA LEU A 97 10.75 7.95 -2.55
C LEU A 97 11.76 8.96 -2.01
N GLU A 98 11.35 10.21 -1.96
CA GLU A 98 12.19 11.34 -1.55
C GLU A 98 11.68 11.96 -0.25
N GLU A 99 12.58 12.22 0.71
CA GLU A 99 12.21 12.84 2.00
C GLU A 99 11.63 14.25 1.83
N GLU A 100 12.12 14.99 0.85
CA GLU A 100 11.66 16.35 0.54
C GLU A 100 10.20 16.40 0.11
N LYS A 101 9.64 15.28 -0.31
CA LYS A 101 8.24 15.16 -0.77
C LYS A 101 7.27 14.69 0.31
N ILE A 102 7.70 14.51 1.55
CA ILE A 102 6.85 14.01 2.65
C ILE A 102 5.57 14.84 2.81
N GLU A 103 5.68 16.17 2.84
CA GLU A 103 4.51 17.04 2.96
C GLU A 103 3.56 16.90 1.75
N THR A 104 4.10 16.66 0.58
CA THR A 104 3.32 16.44 -0.64
C THR A 104 2.54 15.12 -0.55
N TYR A 105 3.17 14.03 -0.09
CA TYR A 105 2.47 12.77 0.15
C TYR A 105 1.31 12.95 1.14
N LEU A 106 1.58 13.64 2.27
CA LEU A 106 0.58 13.90 3.30
C LEU A 106 -0.60 14.71 2.75
N ASN A 107 -0.32 15.76 1.97
CA ASN A 107 -1.37 16.59 1.37
C ASN A 107 -2.28 15.76 0.46
N TYR A 108 -1.72 14.86 -0.37
CA TYR A 108 -2.53 13.99 -1.22
C TYR A 108 -3.35 12.98 -0.41
N MET A 109 -2.79 12.42 0.68
CA MET A 109 -3.53 11.51 1.55
C MET A 109 -4.66 12.22 2.32
N ASP A 110 -4.48 13.47 2.73
CA ASP A 110 -5.53 14.26 3.42
C ASP A 110 -6.72 14.57 2.51
N HIS A 111 -6.48 14.71 1.20
CA HIS A 111 -7.53 15.00 0.22
C HIS A 111 -8.29 13.76 -0.27
N ASP A 112 -7.91 12.57 0.15
CA ASP A 112 -8.70 11.37 -0.17
C ASP A 112 -10.08 11.48 0.50
N LYS A 113 -11.14 11.44 -0.32
CA LYS A 113 -12.55 11.63 0.07
C LYS A 113 -13.04 10.70 1.20
N LYS A 114 -12.28 9.66 1.50
CA LYS A 114 -12.57 8.68 2.57
C LYS A 114 -12.06 9.13 3.94
N ASN A 115 -11.27 10.20 4.00
CA ASN A 115 -10.65 10.68 5.22
C ASN A 115 -11.48 11.80 5.86
N ASP A 116 -11.76 11.66 7.15
CA ASP A 116 -12.23 12.77 7.96
C ASP A 116 -11.06 13.76 8.12
N ARG A 117 -11.34 15.08 8.16
CA ARG A 117 -10.35 16.19 8.03
C ARG A 117 -9.11 16.12 8.95
N GLN A 118 -9.05 15.13 9.87
CA GLN A 118 -7.96 14.96 10.82
C GLN A 118 -7.34 13.55 10.84
N LEU A 119 -7.95 12.59 10.18
CA LEU A 119 -7.55 11.18 10.25
C LEU A 119 -7.40 10.59 8.85
N ILE A 120 -6.25 9.99 8.59
CA ILE A 120 -5.95 9.25 7.36
C ILE A 120 -6.22 7.77 7.62
N ARG A 121 -7.07 7.16 6.81
CA ARG A 121 -7.48 5.76 6.99
C ARG A 121 -6.60 4.84 6.17
N PHE A 122 -6.08 3.82 6.83
CA PHE A 122 -5.26 2.77 6.22
C PHE A 122 -5.90 1.41 6.39
N VAL A 123 -5.71 0.54 5.40
CA VAL A 123 -5.85 -0.90 5.59
C VAL A 123 -4.48 -1.43 6.02
N LEU A 124 -4.41 -2.06 7.17
CA LEU A 124 -3.21 -2.68 7.74
C LEU A 124 -3.48 -4.16 8.01
N LEU A 125 -2.44 -4.90 8.39
CA LEU A 125 -2.56 -6.29 8.85
C LEU A 125 -2.22 -6.35 10.34
N ASP A 126 -3.03 -7.06 11.11
CA ASP A 126 -2.75 -7.33 12.52
C ASP A 126 -1.69 -8.44 12.71
N ASP A 127 -1.40 -8.79 13.95
CA ASP A 127 -0.45 -9.83 14.34
C ASP A 127 -0.81 -11.24 13.83
N LYS A 128 -2.09 -11.44 13.48
CA LYS A 128 -2.61 -12.68 12.87
C LYS A 128 -2.68 -12.62 11.35
N GLN A 129 -2.11 -11.57 10.75
CA GLN A 129 -2.16 -11.30 9.32
C GLN A 129 -3.59 -11.04 8.79
N SER A 130 -4.53 -10.66 9.65
CA SER A 130 -5.88 -10.30 9.26
C SER A 130 -5.97 -8.81 8.91
N PRO A 131 -6.67 -8.44 7.83
CA PRO A 131 -6.82 -7.05 7.44
C PRO A 131 -7.72 -6.30 8.42
N CYS A 132 -7.31 -5.09 8.77
CA CYS A 132 -8.07 -4.19 9.63
C CYS A 132 -7.97 -2.74 9.17
N LEU A 133 -8.98 -1.93 9.51
CA LEU A 133 -8.97 -0.49 9.23
C LEU A 133 -8.38 0.25 10.44
N VAL A 134 -7.35 1.05 10.17
CA VAL A 134 -6.67 1.87 11.17
C VAL A 134 -6.68 3.32 10.71
N SER A 135 -7.11 4.21 11.59
CA SER A 135 -7.05 5.65 11.37
C SER A 135 -5.84 6.23 12.08
N LEU A 136 -5.03 6.98 11.37
CA LEU A 136 -3.85 7.67 11.90
C LEU A 136 -4.04 9.17 11.76
N THR A 137 -3.57 9.93 12.74
CA THR A 137 -3.46 11.37 12.59
C THR A 137 -2.41 11.73 11.52
N ARG A 138 -2.47 12.95 10.98
CA ARG A 138 -1.47 13.44 10.06
C ARG A 138 -0.06 13.36 10.64
N GLU A 139 0.11 13.69 11.92
CA GLU A 139 1.41 13.63 12.61
C GLU A 139 1.93 12.19 12.77
N GLU A 140 1.06 11.24 13.12
CA GLU A 140 1.44 9.82 13.16
C GLU A 140 1.85 9.34 11.77
N THR A 141 1.07 9.67 10.73
CA THR A 141 1.37 9.30 9.35
C THR A 141 2.71 9.88 8.92
N LYS A 142 2.97 11.17 9.19
CA LYS A 142 4.24 11.84 8.91
C LYS A 142 5.42 11.11 9.57
N ARG A 143 5.26 10.73 10.84
CA ARG A 143 6.28 9.98 11.58
C ARG A 143 6.56 8.64 10.90
N TYR A 144 5.53 7.87 10.54
CA TYR A 144 5.72 6.58 9.88
C TYR A 144 6.33 6.72 8.48
N VAL A 145 5.94 7.72 7.70
CA VAL A 145 6.57 7.98 6.39
C VAL A 145 8.06 8.26 6.54
N LYS A 146 8.46 9.13 7.49
CA LYS A 146 9.88 9.39 7.79
C LYS A 146 10.64 8.14 8.21
N GLN A 147 10.05 7.35 9.10
CA GLN A 147 10.67 6.11 9.58
C GLN A 147 10.83 5.09 8.45
N PHE A 148 9.84 4.96 7.58
CA PHE A 148 9.88 4.07 6.43
C PHE A 148 10.97 4.49 5.43
N LEU A 149 11.05 5.78 5.07
CA LEU A 149 12.09 6.30 4.18
C LEU A 149 13.50 6.08 4.77
N LYS A 150 13.69 6.41 6.04
CA LYS A 150 14.94 6.12 6.73
C LYS A 150 15.27 4.64 6.72
N TRP A 151 14.29 3.78 7.02
CA TRP A 151 14.46 2.34 7.05
C TRP A 151 14.88 1.79 5.68
N MET A 152 14.34 2.33 4.56
CA MET A 152 14.76 1.98 3.21
C MET A 152 16.16 2.48 2.89
N ASN A 153 16.46 3.74 3.20
CA ASN A 153 17.77 4.35 2.94
C ASN A 153 18.90 3.63 3.67
N ASP A 154 18.70 3.24 4.93
CA ASP A 154 19.68 2.49 5.72
C ASP A 154 20.00 1.12 5.10
N ARG A 155 19.15 0.59 4.24
CA ARG A 155 19.28 -0.70 3.54
C ARG A 155 19.69 -0.57 2.08
N ARG A 156 19.91 0.65 1.60
CA ARG A 156 20.32 0.95 0.21
C ARG A 156 19.37 0.35 -0.83
N LEU A 157 18.07 0.48 -0.58
CA LEU A 157 17.01 0.07 -1.49
C LEU A 157 16.68 1.19 -2.49
#